data_009643540062c45393665670187c1e84
#
_entry.id   009643540062c45393665670187c1e84
#
_cell.length_a   1.000
_cell.length_b   1.000
_cell.length_c   1.000
_cell.angle_alpha   90.00
_cell.angle_beta   90.00
_cell.angle_gamma   90.00
#
_symmetry.space_group_name_H-M   'P 1'
#
loop_
_entity.id
_entity.type
_entity.pdbx_description
1 polymer ?
#
loop_
_entity_poly.entity_id
_entity_poly.type
_entity_poly.pdbx_seq_one_letter_code
_entity_poly.pdbx_strand_id
1 'polypeptide(L)' 'MEKKFREVKKKYLAEALSFLGFHYMKFTNGTETVYSFEDTDKFQSAFNELIQLRDKLI' A
#
# COMPACT_ATOMS: atom_id res chain seq x y z
N MET A 1 -4.46 17.49 13.48
CA MET A 1 -3.32 16.76 12.88
C MET A 1 -3.69 16.29 11.50
N GLU A 2 -2.81 16.55 10.55
CA GLU A 2 -3.06 16.13 9.20
C GLU A 2 -2.71 14.66 9.02
N LYS A 3 -3.61 13.93 8.38
CA LYS A 3 -3.36 12.54 8.01
C LYS A 3 -2.62 12.52 6.69
N LYS A 4 -1.57 11.75 6.63
CA LYS A 4 -0.84 11.54 5.40
C LYS A 4 -1.28 10.25 4.75
N PHE A 5 -1.32 10.24 3.44
CA PHE A 5 -1.70 9.07 2.68
C PHE A 5 -0.62 8.73 1.68
N ARG A 6 -0.44 7.44 1.49
CA ARG A 6 0.52 6.95 0.52
C ARG A 6 -0.22 6.23 -0.60
N GLU A 7 0.10 6.58 -1.83
CA GLU A 7 -0.52 5.98 -2.99
C GLU A 7 0.26 4.75 -3.45
N VAL A 8 -0.46 3.67 -3.66
CA VAL A 8 0.10 2.42 -4.17
C VAL A 8 -0.57 2.14 -5.50
N LYS A 9 0.22 2.00 -6.54
CA LYS A 9 -0.32 1.77 -7.89
C LYS A 9 -0.45 0.31 -8.25
N LYS A 10 0.29 -0.56 -7.57
CA LYS A 10 0.30 -1.98 -7.88
C LYS A 10 -0.78 -2.72 -7.09
N LYS A 11 -1.68 -3.36 -7.82
CA LYS A 11 -2.81 -4.07 -7.22
C LYS A 11 -2.36 -5.17 -6.26
N TYR A 12 -1.39 -5.97 -6.67
CA TYR A 12 -0.95 -7.08 -5.82
C TYR A 12 -0.36 -6.60 -4.50
N LEU A 13 0.32 -5.46 -4.52
CA LEU A 13 0.87 -4.89 -3.30
C LEU A 13 -0.24 -4.36 -2.39
N ALA A 14 -1.24 -3.71 -2.98
CA ALA A 14 -2.39 -3.23 -2.22
C ALA A 14 -3.16 -4.40 -1.60
N GLU A 15 -3.30 -5.49 -2.33
CA GLU A 15 -3.97 -6.68 -1.82
C GLU A 15 -3.20 -7.31 -0.66
N ALA A 16 -1.87 -7.36 -0.77
CA ALA A 16 -1.04 -7.89 0.30
C ALA A 16 -1.15 -7.03 1.56
N LEU A 17 -1.13 -5.71 1.40
CA LEU A 17 -1.29 -4.81 2.54
C LEU A 17 -2.67 -4.93 3.16
N SER A 18 -3.70 -5.10 2.34
CA SER A 18 -5.05 -5.31 2.83
C SER A 18 -5.15 -6.62 3.63
N PHE A 19 -4.47 -7.65 3.17
CA PHE A 19 -4.41 -8.93 3.87
C PHE A 19 -3.82 -8.77 5.28
N LEU A 20 -2.87 -7.85 5.43
CA LEU A 20 -2.26 -7.57 6.73
C LEU A 20 -3.13 -6.74 7.65
N GLY A 21 -4.28 -6.27 7.17
CA GLY A 21 -5.22 -5.52 7.96
C GLY A 21 -5.28 -4.03 7.68
N PHE A 22 -4.57 -3.56 6.67
CA PHE A 22 -4.58 -2.14 6.30
C PHE A 22 -5.74 -1.86 5.37
N HIS A 23 -6.42 -0.74 5.61
CA HIS A 23 -7.53 -0.31 4.77
C HIS A 23 -7.04 0.69 3.73
N TYR A 24 -7.66 0.66 2.58
CA TYR A 24 -7.31 1.60 1.52
C TYR A 24 -8.57 2.15 0.85
N MET A 25 -8.39 3.29 0.20
CA MET A 25 -9.42 3.84 -0.67
C MET A 25 -8.94 3.71 -2.11
N LYS A 26 -9.83 3.22 -2.97
CA LYS A 26 -9.50 2.99 -4.37
C LYS A 26 -9.96 4.21 -5.19
N PHE A 27 -9.04 4.74 -5.95
CA PHE A 27 -9.32 5.85 -6.86
C PHE A 27 -8.99 5.44 -8.29
N THR A 28 -9.91 5.68 -9.19
CA THR A 28 -9.69 5.39 -10.60
C THR A 28 -9.65 6.70 -11.36
N ASN A 29 -8.58 6.90 -12.13
CA ASN A 29 -8.40 8.10 -12.94
C ASN A 29 -8.05 7.67 -14.36
N GLY A 30 -9.05 7.69 -15.24
CA GLY A 30 -8.87 7.19 -16.59
C GLY A 30 -8.58 5.68 -16.57
N THR A 31 -7.42 5.28 -17.05
CA THR A 31 -7.02 3.88 -17.09
C THR A 31 -6.20 3.47 -15.87
N GLU A 32 -5.86 4.42 -15.00
CA GLU A 32 -5.06 4.13 -13.83
C GLU A 32 -5.91 3.96 -12.60
N THR A 33 -5.55 2.98 -11.77
CA THR A 33 -6.15 2.76 -10.48
C THR A 33 -5.08 2.97 -9.41
N VAL A 34 -5.43 3.75 -8.39
CA VAL A 34 -4.52 4.05 -7.29
C VAL A 34 -5.18 3.64 -5.99
N TYR A 35 -4.41 3.02 -5.12
CA TYR A 35 -4.87 2.60 -3.80
C TYR A 35 -4.21 3.49 -2.75
N SER A 36 -5.04 4.23 -2.02
CA SER A 36 -4.54 5.19 -1.03
C SER A 36 -4.61 4.59 0.37
N PHE A 37 -3.48 4.48 1.01
CA PHE A 37 -3.37 3.95 2.37
C PHE A 37 -3.00 5.09 3.33
N GLU A 38 -3.48 5.00 4.56
CA GLU A 38 -3.06 5.93 5.60
C GLU A 38 -1.59 5.65 5.95
N ASP A 39 -0.75 6.68 5.86
CA ASP A 39 0.69 6.54 6.08
C ASP A 39 1.01 6.62 7.56
N THR A 40 0.92 5.47 8.23
CA THR A 40 1.26 5.34 9.65
C THR A 40 2.60 4.65 9.80
N ASP A 41 3.15 4.67 11.01
CA ASP A 41 4.39 3.96 11.29
C ASP A 41 4.25 2.46 11.03
N LYS A 42 3.10 1.91 11.41
CA LYS A 42 2.83 0.50 11.15
C LYS A 42 2.78 0.20 9.66
N PHE A 43 2.15 1.09 8.90
CA PHE A 43 2.08 0.92 7.45
C PHE A 43 3.47 0.96 6.83
N GLN A 44 4.29 1.91 7.23
CA GLN A 44 5.65 2.04 6.70
C GLN A 44 6.47 0.79 6.97
N SER A 45 6.38 0.25 8.18
CA SER A 45 7.08 -0.99 8.52
C SER A 45 6.62 -2.15 7.67
N ALA A 46 5.32 -2.33 7.55
CA ALA A 46 4.75 -3.41 6.76
C ALA A 46 5.12 -3.28 5.28
N PHE A 47 5.05 -2.06 4.75
CA PHE A 47 5.40 -1.79 3.37
C PHE A 47 6.86 -2.16 3.09
N ASN A 48 7.77 -1.72 3.96
CA ASN A 48 9.19 -2.01 3.81
C ASN A 48 9.47 -3.51 3.88
N GLU A 49 8.82 -4.20 4.80
CA GLU A 49 8.99 -5.64 4.93
C GLU A 49 8.50 -6.39 3.68
N LEU A 50 7.38 -5.95 3.11
CA LEU A 50 6.86 -6.56 1.89
C LEU A 50 7.83 -6.38 0.71
N ILE A 51 8.40 -5.20 0.58
CA ILE A 51 9.35 -4.92 -0.48
C ILE A 51 10.61 -5.79 -0.31
N GLN A 52 11.11 -5.89 0.92
CA GLN A 52 12.27 -6.73 1.20
C GLN A 52 11.99 -8.20 0.93
N LEU A 53 10.82 -8.67 1.30
CA LEU A 53 10.43 -10.05 1.05
C LEU A 53 10.37 -10.35 -0.45
N ARG A 54 9.77 -9.43 -1.21
CA ARG A 54 9.72 -9.57 -2.65
C ARG A 54 11.11 -9.67 -3.26
N ASP A 55 12.03 -8.81 -2.81
CA ASP A 55 13.39 -8.81 -3.33
C ASP A 55 14.14 -10.10 -3.00
N LYS A 56 13.82 -10.71 -1.87
CA LYS A 56 14.43 -11.98 -1.50
C LYS A 56 13.94 -13.15 -2.35
N LEU A 57 12.70 -13.06 -2.82
CA LEU A 57 12.06 -14.16 -3.53
C LEU A 57 12.28 -14.11 -5.05
N ILE A 58 12.83 -13.03 -5.55
CA ILE A 58 13.10 -12.87 -6.98
C ILE A 58 14.54 -13.21 -7.33
#